data_b220def400d569aa78c682aa7b64f853
#
_entry.id   b220def400d569aa78c682aa7b64f853
#
_cell.length_a   1.000
_cell.length_b   1.000
_cell.length_c   1.000
_cell.angle_alpha   90.00
_cell.angle_beta   90.00
_cell.angle_gamma   90.00
#
_symmetry.space_group_name_H-M   'P 1'
#
loop_
_entity.id
_entity.type
_entity.pdbx_description
1 polymer ?
#
loop_
_entity_poly.entity_id
_entity_poly.type
_entity_poly.pdbx_seq_one_letter_code
_entity_poly.pdbx_strand_id
1 'polypeptide(L)'
;MEQVLFVNACVRGEKSRTLKLARRFLEVYQAEHPQHVITECDLCRERFQPQYPEILAERDALWSAGQLDHPMFAPARQFAAAGRIVIAAPFWDLNYPAILKIYLERISVADITFGYNEKGEMVGLCRAKDMVFITTRGGAYREAGLDWMEMGARHLEALCSMYGIGRFQCLAVEGLDDVRRDQAAMMQAGLSQAELLAKEL
;
A
#
# COMPACT_ATOMS: atom_id res chain seq x y z
N MET A 1 -2.69 -2.20 21.72
CA MET A 1 -1.94 -3.00 20.74
C MET A 1 -2.50 -2.66 19.37
N GLU A 2 -1.71 -2.00 18.52
CA GLU A 2 -2.13 -1.58 17.19
C GLU A 2 -1.71 -2.65 16.16
N GLN A 3 -2.57 -2.89 15.17
CA GLN A 3 -2.28 -3.81 14.06
C GLN A 3 -1.72 -3.00 12.89
N VAL A 4 -0.53 -3.34 12.44
CA VAL A 4 0.10 -2.76 11.27
C VAL A 4 0.03 -3.76 10.12
N LEU A 5 -0.63 -3.39 9.03
CA LEU A 5 -0.68 -4.22 7.82
C LEU A 5 0.42 -3.77 6.87
N PHE A 6 1.37 -4.66 6.61
CA PHE A 6 2.39 -4.47 5.59
C PHE A 6 2.00 -5.18 4.29
N VAL A 7 1.68 -4.43 3.25
CA VAL A 7 1.35 -4.95 1.91
C VAL A 7 2.61 -4.92 1.05
N ASN A 8 3.13 -6.11 0.75
CA ASN A 8 4.35 -6.28 -0.03
C ASN A 8 4.01 -6.62 -1.50
N ALA A 9 4.20 -5.66 -2.41
CA ALA A 9 4.04 -5.82 -3.85
C ALA A 9 5.40 -5.85 -4.60
N CYS A 10 6.48 -6.20 -3.91
CA CYS A 10 7.84 -6.20 -4.45
C CYS A 10 8.15 -7.50 -5.19
N VAL A 11 7.76 -7.59 -6.46
CA VAL A 11 7.83 -8.81 -7.30
C VAL A 11 9.23 -9.41 -7.41
N ARG A 12 10.29 -8.62 -7.21
CA ARG A 12 11.69 -9.10 -7.24
C ARG A 12 12.16 -9.72 -5.93
N GLY A 13 11.29 -9.80 -4.91
CA GLY A 13 11.61 -10.33 -3.59
C GLY A 13 12.83 -9.64 -2.99
N GLU A 14 13.76 -10.38 -2.41
CA GLU A 14 14.96 -9.86 -1.73
C GLU A 14 15.89 -9.03 -2.63
N LYS A 15 15.73 -9.09 -3.95
CA LYS A 15 16.47 -8.23 -4.89
C LYS A 15 15.82 -6.84 -5.05
N SER A 16 14.66 -6.61 -4.45
CA SER A 16 13.94 -5.34 -4.58
C SER A 16 14.56 -4.25 -3.71
N ARG A 17 14.95 -3.15 -4.33
CA ARG A 17 15.40 -1.93 -3.64
C ARG A 17 14.29 -1.35 -2.76
N THR A 18 13.05 -1.39 -3.25
CA THR A 18 11.86 -0.95 -2.51
C THR A 18 11.64 -1.78 -1.25
N LEU A 19 11.77 -3.11 -1.35
CA LEU A 19 11.59 -3.99 -0.20
C LEU A 19 12.66 -3.73 0.88
N LYS A 20 13.91 -3.43 0.48
CA LYS A 20 14.97 -3.06 1.43
C LYS A 20 14.62 -1.81 2.23
N LEU A 21 14.07 -0.78 1.58
CA LEU A 21 13.59 0.43 2.26
C LEU A 21 12.45 0.11 3.23
N ALA A 22 11.46 -0.67 2.77
CA ALA A 22 10.31 -1.05 3.59
C ALA A 22 10.70 -1.88 4.80
N ARG A 23 11.60 -2.85 4.65
CA ARG A 23 12.10 -3.65 5.78
C ARG A 23 12.84 -2.79 6.79
N ARG A 24 13.67 -1.84 6.33
CA ARG A 24 14.35 -0.91 7.26
C ARG A 24 13.36 -0.03 8.00
N PHE A 25 12.37 0.51 7.31
CA PHE A 25 11.26 1.25 7.93
C PHE A 25 10.58 0.41 9.02
N LEU A 26 10.16 -0.82 8.70
CA LEU A 26 9.44 -1.70 9.62
C LEU A 26 10.29 -2.13 10.81
N GLU A 27 11.59 -2.37 10.60
CA GLU A 27 12.55 -2.70 11.66
C GLU A 27 12.63 -1.58 12.71
N VAL A 28 12.82 -0.34 12.25
CA VAL A 28 12.89 0.83 13.14
C VAL A 28 11.54 1.08 13.79
N TYR A 29 10.46 1.02 13.02
CA TYR A 29 9.11 1.17 13.56
C TYR A 29 8.80 0.15 14.66
N GLN A 30 9.16 -1.12 14.47
CA GLN A 30 8.94 -2.16 15.48
C GLN A 30 9.78 -1.95 16.74
N ALA A 31 10.99 -1.38 16.60
CA ALA A 31 11.83 -1.05 17.74
C ALA A 31 11.23 0.11 18.58
N GLU A 32 10.66 1.12 17.94
CA GLU A 32 9.97 2.24 18.61
C GLU A 32 8.61 1.80 19.20
N HIS A 33 7.95 0.82 18.59
CA HIS A 33 6.62 0.35 18.97
C HIS A 33 6.58 -1.18 19.21
N PRO A 34 7.31 -1.70 20.20
CA PRO A 34 7.46 -3.16 20.40
C PRO A 34 6.12 -3.86 20.71
N GLN A 35 5.09 -3.12 21.14
CA GLN A 35 3.75 -3.63 21.44
C GLN A 35 2.83 -3.72 20.21
N HIS A 36 3.23 -3.15 19.06
CA HIS A 36 2.45 -3.23 17.83
C HIS A 36 2.74 -4.54 17.09
N VAL A 37 1.74 -5.07 16.39
CA VAL A 37 1.86 -6.33 15.64
C VAL A 37 1.87 -6.01 14.16
N ILE A 38 2.99 -6.35 13.49
CA ILE A 38 3.12 -6.21 12.05
C ILE A 38 2.72 -7.53 11.38
N THR A 39 1.74 -7.47 10.49
CA THR A 39 1.31 -8.61 9.66
C THR A 39 1.65 -8.31 8.21
N GLU A 40 2.43 -9.16 7.56
CA GLU A 40 2.78 -9.04 6.15
C GLU A 40 1.74 -9.75 5.27
N CYS A 41 1.23 -9.03 4.27
CA CYS A 41 0.48 -9.55 3.14
C CYS A 41 1.42 -9.51 1.90
N ASP A 42 2.10 -10.62 1.62
CA ASP A 42 2.98 -10.75 0.46
C ASP A 42 2.15 -11.13 -0.77
N LEU A 43 1.92 -10.18 -1.66
CA LEU A 43 1.05 -10.36 -2.83
C LEU A 43 1.58 -11.40 -3.84
N CYS A 44 2.89 -11.69 -3.82
CA CYS A 44 3.47 -12.76 -4.62
C CYS A 44 3.13 -14.16 -4.08
N ARG A 45 2.89 -14.28 -2.78
CA ARG A 45 2.46 -15.52 -2.12
C ARG A 45 0.96 -15.68 -2.15
N GLU A 46 0.21 -14.61 -1.90
CA GLU A 46 -1.26 -14.60 -1.90
C GLU A 46 -1.85 -14.91 -3.27
N ARG A 47 -1.22 -14.47 -4.36
CA ARG A 47 -1.61 -14.75 -5.74
C ARG A 47 -3.08 -14.45 -6.03
N PHE A 48 -3.56 -13.32 -5.53
CA PHE A 48 -4.93 -12.88 -5.82
C PHE A 48 -5.18 -12.83 -7.32
N GLN A 49 -6.33 -13.33 -7.73
CA GLN A 49 -6.74 -13.30 -9.13
C GLN A 49 -7.46 -11.98 -9.44
N PRO A 50 -7.32 -11.45 -10.66
CA PRO A 50 -8.17 -10.37 -11.15
C PRO A 50 -9.64 -10.71 -10.99
N GLN A 51 -10.48 -9.70 -10.91
CA GLN A 51 -11.92 -9.91 -10.82
C GLN A 51 -12.53 -10.27 -12.19
N TYR A 52 -12.31 -11.52 -12.61
CA TYR A 52 -12.98 -12.08 -13.77
C TYR A 52 -14.49 -12.19 -13.52
N PRO A 53 -15.33 -12.30 -14.60
CA PRO A 53 -16.79 -12.28 -14.46
C PRO A 53 -17.35 -13.26 -13.42
N GLU A 54 -16.78 -14.46 -13.32
CA GLU A 54 -17.22 -15.50 -12.39
C GLU A 54 -16.92 -15.10 -10.93
N ILE A 55 -15.73 -14.57 -10.69
CA ILE A 55 -15.29 -14.10 -9.37
C ILE A 55 -16.13 -12.89 -8.93
N LEU A 56 -16.40 -11.99 -9.87
CA LEU A 56 -17.21 -10.81 -9.60
C LEU A 56 -18.66 -11.20 -9.29
N ALA A 57 -19.25 -12.12 -10.04
CA ALA A 57 -20.60 -12.62 -9.80
C ALA A 57 -20.74 -13.28 -8.42
N GLU A 58 -19.77 -14.12 -8.02
CA GLU A 58 -19.73 -14.73 -6.69
C GLU A 58 -19.63 -13.66 -5.60
N ARG A 59 -18.73 -12.68 -5.76
CA ARG A 59 -18.57 -11.55 -4.84
C ARG A 59 -19.87 -10.78 -4.66
N ASP A 60 -20.54 -10.44 -5.76
CA ASP A 60 -21.77 -9.66 -5.75
C ASP A 60 -22.93 -10.43 -5.11
N ALA A 61 -23.01 -11.74 -5.34
CA ALA A 61 -23.99 -12.61 -4.71
C ALA A 61 -23.78 -12.68 -3.18
N LEU A 62 -22.54 -12.85 -2.73
CA LEU A 62 -22.20 -12.89 -1.30
C LEU A 62 -22.48 -11.54 -0.62
N TRP A 63 -22.10 -10.44 -1.27
CA TRP A 63 -22.34 -9.10 -0.75
C TRP A 63 -23.84 -8.81 -0.66
N SER A 64 -24.62 -9.12 -1.71
CA SER A 64 -26.08 -8.93 -1.72
C SER A 64 -26.79 -9.77 -0.67
N ALA A 65 -26.24 -10.94 -0.30
CA ALA A 65 -26.74 -11.79 0.76
C ALA A 65 -26.29 -11.33 2.17
N GLY A 66 -25.53 -10.25 2.29
CA GLY A 66 -24.99 -9.76 3.56
C GLY A 66 -23.90 -10.66 4.17
N GLN A 67 -23.31 -11.59 3.39
CA GLN A 67 -22.32 -12.56 3.86
C GLN A 67 -20.92 -11.96 3.90
N LEU A 68 -20.76 -10.81 4.55
CA LEU A 68 -19.50 -10.05 4.59
C LEU A 68 -18.39 -10.77 5.40
N ASP A 69 -18.75 -11.79 6.19
CA ASP A 69 -17.79 -12.63 6.90
C ASP A 69 -17.19 -13.75 6.03
N HIS A 70 -17.70 -13.94 4.82
CA HIS A 70 -17.18 -14.97 3.91
C HIS A 70 -15.66 -14.79 3.67
N PRO A 71 -14.87 -15.89 3.53
CA PRO A 71 -13.42 -15.83 3.32
C PRO A 71 -12.98 -14.97 2.14
N MET A 72 -13.81 -14.82 1.12
CA MET A 72 -13.57 -13.94 -0.03
C MET A 72 -13.29 -12.50 0.40
N PHE A 73 -13.93 -12.01 1.46
CA PHE A 73 -13.76 -10.66 1.97
C PHE A 73 -12.72 -10.54 3.08
N ALA A 74 -12.03 -11.63 3.46
CA ALA A 74 -11.02 -11.60 4.51
C ALA A 74 -9.91 -10.53 4.27
N PRO A 75 -9.36 -10.34 3.04
CA PRO A 75 -8.39 -9.29 2.79
C PRO A 75 -8.96 -7.88 3.01
N ALA A 76 -10.21 -7.63 2.64
CA ALA A 76 -10.87 -6.35 2.86
C ALA A 76 -11.07 -6.07 4.35
N ARG A 77 -11.54 -7.06 5.12
CA ARG A 77 -11.68 -6.95 6.58
C ARG A 77 -10.34 -6.73 7.27
N GLN A 78 -9.29 -7.45 6.86
CA GLN A 78 -7.93 -7.26 7.38
C GLN A 78 -7.46 -5.82 7.15
N PHE A 79 -7.62 -5.31 5.93
CA PHE A 79 -7.26 -3.94 5.56
C PHE A 79 -8.04 -2.91 6.37
N ALA A 80 -9.36 -3.06 6.47
CA ALA A 80 -10.23 -2.15 7.20
C ALA A 80 -9.94 -2.13 8.71
N ALA A 81 -9.54 -3.27 9.29
CA ALA A 81 -9.26 -3.40 10.71
C ALA A 81 -7.85 -2.91 11.11
N ALA A 82 -6.94 -2.74 10.16
CA ALA A 82 -5.59 -2.27 10.44
C ALA A 82 -5.61 -0.86 11.04
N GLY A 83 -4.80 -0.62 12.06
CA GLY A 83 -4.61 0.71 12.64
C GLY A 83 -3.62 1.56 11.84
N ARG A 84 -2.74 0.90 11.10
CA ARG A 84 -1.78 1.52 10.17
C ARG A 84 -1.52 0.61 8.98
N ILE A 85 -1.28 1.21 7.81
CA ILE A 85 -1.03 0.49 6.57
C ILE A 85 0.30 0.94 5.99
N VAL A 86 1.17 -0.02 5.65
CA VAL A 86 2.43 0.22 4.95
C VAL A 86 2.38 -0.54 3.63
N ILE A 87 2.54 0.15 2.50
CA ILE A 87 2.55 -0.47 1.17
C ILE A 87 3.92 -0.29 0.57
N ALA A 88 4.57 -1.38 0.16
CA ALA A 88 5.81 -1.35 -0.60
C ALA A 88 5.59 -1.84 -2.03
N ALA A 89 5.80 -0.97 -3.01
CA ALA A 89 5.71 -1.33 -4.42
C ALA A 89 6.71 -0.53 -5.25
N PRO A 90 7.49 -1.17 -6.16
CA PRO A 90 8.34 -0.46 -7.10
C PRO A 90 7.50 0.33 -8.10
N PHE A 91 8.12 1.37 -8.68
CA PHE A 91 7.49 2.16 -9.73
C PHE A 91 7.66 1.47 -11.08
N TRP A 92 6.56 1.02 -11.68
CA TRP A 92 6.50 0.37 -12.98
C TRP A 92 5.41 1.02 -13.84
N ASP A 93 5.73 1.30 -15.11
CA ASP A 93 4.79 1.83 -16.09
C ASP A 93 4.00 3.05 -15.56
N LEU A 94 4.73 4.00 -14.98
CA LEU A 94 4.20 5.23 -14.35
C LEU A 94 3.32 4.98 -13.11
N ASN A 95 3.27 3.76 -12.63
CA ASN A 95 2.42 3.32 -11.53
C ASN A 95 3.18 2.29 -10.66
N TYR A 96 2.50 1.32 -10.11
CA TYR A 96 3.00 0.17 -9.36
C TYR A 96 2.65 -1.15 -10.07
N PRO A 97 3.26 -2.31 -9.71
CA PRO A 97 2.96 -3.60 -10.33
C PRO A 97 1.47 -3.96 -10.27
N ALA A 98 0.98 -4.64 -11.32
CA ALA A 98 -0.42 -5.03 -11.46
C ALA A 98 -0.96 -5.83 -10.26
N ILE A 99 -0.11 -6.62 -9.57
CA ILE A 99 -0.52 -7.38 -8.38
C ILE A 99 -1.04 -6.48 -7.26
N LEU A 100 -0.51 -5.24 -7.12
CA LEU A 100 -1.05 -4.27 -6.16
C LEU A 100 -2.41 -3.77 -6.61
N LYS A 101 -2.62 -3.50 -7.91
CA LYS A 101 -3.92 -3.08 -8.42
C LYS A 101 -4.99 -4.16 -8.19
N ILE A 102 -4.66 -5.42 -8.45
CA ILE A 102 -5.54 -6.57 -8.18
C ILE A 102 -5.91 -6.63 -6.69
N TYR A 103 -4.94 -6.45 -5.80
CA TYR A 103 -5.19 -6.40 -4.36
C TYR A 103 -6.12 -5.24 -3.97
N LEU A 104 -5.87 -4.03 -4.49
CA LEU A 104 -6.68 -2.85 -4.22
C LEU A 104 -8.14 -3.03 -4.68
N GLU A 105 -8.37 -3.65 -5.85
CA GLU A 105 -9.70 -4.01 -6.31
C GLU A 105 -10.38 -5.04 -5.40
N ARG A 106 -9.60 -5.99 -4.88
CA ARG A 106 -10.11 -7.03 -3.98
C ARG A 106 -10.55 -6.48 -2.64
N ILE A 107 -9.84 -5.49 -2.11
CA ILE A 107 -10.16 -4.87 -0.81
C ILE A 107 -11.19 -3.75 -0.91
N SER A 108 -11.45 -3.19 -2.09
CA SER A 108 -12.47 -2.17 -2.31
C SER A 108 -13.86 -2.79 -2.28
N VAL A 109 -14.39 -2.96 -1.07
CA VAL A 109 -15.69 -3.61 -0.81
C VAL A 109 -16.59 -2.66 -0.05
N ALA A 110 -17.76 -2.38 -0.61
CA ALA A 110 -18.79 -1.59 0.08
C ALA A 110 -19.16 -2.29 1.40
N ASP A 111 -19.46 -1.49 2.42
CA ASP A 111 -19.80 -1.89 3.78
C ASP A 111 -18.64 -2.56 4.57
N ILE A 112 -17.42 -2.61 3.97
CA ILE A 112 -16.21 -3.08 4.67
C ILE A 112 -15.13 -1.99 4.69
N THR A 113 -14.69 -1.49 3.55
CA THR A 113 -13.63 -0.47 3.46
C THR A 113 -14.15 0.94 3.19
N PHE A 114 -15.29 1.03 2.58
CA PHE A 114 -16.05 2.27 2.36
C PHE A 114 -17.54 1.95 2.36
N GLY A 115 -18.38 2.97 2.43
CA GLY A 115 -19.84 2.83 2.38
C GLY A 115 -20.51 4.12 1.98
N TYR A 116 -21.82 4.20 2.19
CA TYR A 116 -22.62 5.38 1.92
C TYR A 116 -23.46 5.72 3.14
N ASN A 117 -23.51 6.99 3.52
CA ASN A 117 -24.36 7.46 4.60
C ASN A 117 -25.82 7.59 4.13
N GLU A 118 -26.72 7.99 5.03
CA GLU A 118 -28.18 8.17 4.74
C GLU A 118 -28.45 9.19 3.64
N LYS A 119 -27.51 10.09 3.34
CA LYS A 119 -27.62 11.09 2.26
C LYS A 119 -27.05 10.58 0.93
N GLY A 120 -26.52 9.34 0.87
CA GLY A 120 -25.87 8.79 -0.30
C GLY A 120 -24.43 9.31 -0.52
N GLU A 121 -23.83 9.97 0.46
CA GLU A 121 -22.45 10.43 0.39
C GLU A 121 -21.51 9.30 0.77
N MET A 122 -20.42 9.13 0.02
CA MET A 122 -19.41 8.12 0.29
C MET A 122 -18.68 8.41 1.61
N VAL A 123 -18.53 7.39 2.45
CA VAL A 123 -17.82 7.44 3.71
C VAL A 123 -16.79 6.30 3.79
N GLY A 124 -15.61 6.60 4.29
CA GLY A 124 -14.60 5.58 4.54
C GLY A 124 -14.86 4.84 5.85
N LEU A 125 -14.57 3.54 5.86
CA LEU A 125 -14.84 2.65 6.99
C LEU A 125 -13.56 2.03 7.58
N CYS A 126 -12.37 2.36 7.02
CA CYS A 126 -11.11 1.85 7.53
C CYS A 126 -10.68 2.56 8.82
N ARG A 127 -10.01 1.82 9.70
CA ARG A 127 -9.55 2.32 11.00
C ARG A 127 -8.16 2.94 10.97
N ALA A 128 -7.43 2.76 9.87
CA ALA A 128 -6.06 3.21 9.75
C ALA A 128 -5.94 4.73 9.94
N LYS A 129 -5.02 5.15 10.80
CA LYS A 129 -4.67 6.56 10.99
C LYS A 129 -3.79 7.08 9.86
N ASP A 130 -2.92 6.19 9.37
CA ASP A 130 -1.91 6.51 8.38
C ASP A 130 -1.82 5.40 7.34
N MET A 131 -1.52 5.81 6.10
CA MET A 131 -0.98 4.94 5.05
C MET A 131 0.38 5.45 4.62
N VAL A 132 1.40 4.61 4.69
CA VAL A 132 2.75 4.88 4.21
C VAL A 132 2.98 4.12 2.93
N PHE A 133 3.30 4.81 1.85
CA PHE A 133 3.70 4.23 0.58
C PHE A 133 5.21 4.35 0.39
N ILE A 134 5.90 3.22 0.24
CA ILE A 134 7.34 3.15 0.03
C ILE A 134 7.60 2.66 -1.39
N THR A 135 8.34 3.46 -2.17
CA THR A 135 8.59 3.16 -3.58
C THR A 135 10.02 3.53 -4.01
N THR A 136 10.50 2.89 -5.06
CA THR A 136 11.75 3.27 -5.74
C THR A 136 11.49 3.42 -7.23
N ARG A 137 12.12 4.43 -7.84
CA ARG A 137 11.94 4.81 -9.25
C ARG A 137 13.27 4.84 -9.96
N GLY A 138 13.30 4.31 -11.20
CA GLY A 138 14.48 4.36 -12.04
C GLY A 138 14.82 5.78 -12.49
N GLY A 139 13.82 6.53 -12.97
CA GLY A 139 13.95 7.93 -13.38
C GLY A 139 13.87 8.91 -12.22
N ALA A 140 14.37 10.13 -12.41
CA ALA A 140 14.29 11.25 -11.49
C ALA A 140 13.12 12.18 -11.90
N TYR A 141 11.90 11.74 -11.66
CA TYR A 141 10.68 12.41 -12.16
C TYR A 141 10.50 13.82 -11.56
N ARG A 142 10.73 13.97 -10.26
CA ARG A 142 10.60 15.26 -9.59
C ARG A 142 11.62 16.29 -10.07
N GLU A 143 12.88 15.91 -10.17
CA GLU A 143 13.93 16.79 -10.69
C GLU A 143 13.68 17.21 -12.14
N ALA A 144 13.11 16.32 -12.95
CA ALA A 144 12.79 16.58 -14.36
C ALA A 144 11.49 17.37 -14.55
N GLY A 145 10.76 17.71 -13.48
CA GLY A 145 9.44 18.35 -13.58
C GLY A 145 8.36 17.44 -14.18
N LEU A 146 8.56 16.12 -14.05
CA LEU A 146 7.69 15.07 -14.60
C LEU A 146 6.87 14.34 -13.50
N ASP A 147 6.76 14.93 -12.32
CA ASP A 147 5.99 14.38 -11.19
C ASP A 147 4.50 14.19 -11.53
N TRP A 148 3.99 14.89 -12.55
CA TRP A 148 2.65 14.65 -13.06
C TRP A 148 2.45 13.26 -13.67
N MET A 149 3.54 12.58 -14.08
CA MET A 149 3.52 11.21 -14.60
C MET A 149 3.49 10.15 -13.49
N GLU A 150 3.70 10.55 -12.24
CA GLU A 150 3.66 9.65 -11.10
C GLU A 150 2.21 9.40 -10.69
N MET A 151 1.65 8.28 -11.11
CA MET A 151 0.25 7.93 -10.89
C MET A 151 0.05 7.05 -9.65
N GLY A 152 1.10 6.35 -9.20
CA GLY A 152 0.98 5.36 -8.11
C GLY A 152 0.65 6.01 -6.77
N ALA A 153 1.41 7.02 -6.33
CA ALA A 153 1.16 7.70 -5.06
C ALA A 153 -0.18 8.46 -5.10
N ARG A 154 -0.48 9.14 -6.21
CA ARG A 154 -1.75 9.85 -6.39
C ARG A 154 -2.96 8.93 -6.27
N HIS A 155 -2.88 7.74 -6.88
CA HIS A 155 -3.95 6.77 -6.78
C HIS A 155 -4.14 6.27 -5.33
N LEU A 156 -3.05 5.96 -4.63
CA LEU A 156 -3.12 5.53 -3.23
C LEU A 156 -3.63 6.64 -2.31
N GLU A 157 -3.24 7.88 -2.53
CA GLU A 157 -3.73 9.05 -1.79
C GLU A 157 -5.24 9.26 -2.00
N ALA A 158 -5.72 9.12 -3.24
CA ALA A 158 -7.16 9.15 -3.54
C ALA A 158 -7.91 8.01 -2.85
N LEU A 159 -7.34 6.81 -2.82
CA LEU A 159 -7.91 5.67 -2.09
C LEU A 159 -7.90 5.89 -0.57
N CYS A 160 -6.87 6.56 -0.01
CA CYS A 160 -6.89 6.97 1.40
C CYS A 160 -8.11 7.81 1.72
N SER A 161 -8.42 8.80 0.90
CA SER A 161 -9.61 9.63 1.06
C SER A 161 -10.90 8.80 0.97
N MET A 162 -10.97 7.88 0.00
CA MET A 162 -12.13 7.00 -0.18
C MET A 162 -12.34 6.07 1.03
N TYR A 163 -11.25 5.55 1.61
CA TYR A 163 -11.31 4.62 2.74
C TYR A 163 -11.40 5.31 4.11
N GLY A 164 -11.30 6.65 4.17
CA GLY A 164 -11.33 7.42 5.41
C GLY A 164 -10.03 7.34 6.21
N ILE A 165 -8.91 7.04 5.55
CA ILE A 165 -7.59 6.98 6.19
C ILE A 165 -7.07 8.41 6.38
N GLY A 166 -6.67 8.73 7.62
CA GLY A 166 -6.42 10.11 8.04
C GLY A 166 -5.23 10.78 7.37
N ARG A 167 -4.12 10.07 7.12
CA ARG A 167 -2.89 10.65 6.55
C ARG A 167 -2.26 9.71 5.54
N PHE A 168 -1.86 10.27 4.39
CA PHE A 168 -1.03 9.60 3.40
C PHE A 168 0.40 10.16 3.42
N GLN A 169 1.40 9.27 3.40
CA GLN A 169 2.81 9.64 3.30
C GLN A 169 3.49 8.77 2.24
N CYS A 170 4.33 9.38 1.40
CA CYS A 170 5.07 8.67 0.37
C CYS A 170 6.57 8.87 0.56
N LEU A 171 7.29 7.77 0.78
CA LEU A 171 8.74 7.69 0.73
C LEU A 171 9.17 7.18 -0.65
N ALA A 172 9.74 8.04 -1.48
CA ALA A 172 10.19 7.70 -2.82
C ALA A 172 11.68 7.99 -2.99
N VAL A 173 12.44 7.00 -3.46
CA VAL A 173 13.83 7.19 -3.90
C VAL A 173 13.86 7.11 -5.42
N GLU A 174 14.27 8.20 -6.08
CA GLU A 174 14.23 8.38 -7.53
C GLU A 174 15.64 8.34 -8.16
N GLY A 175 15.70 8.17 -9.49
CA GLY A 175 16.95 8.22 -10.26
C GLY A 175 17.86 7.03 -10.09
N LEU A 176 17.35 5.91 -9.59
CA LEU A 176 18.15 4.72 -9.25
C LEU A 176 18.62 3.89 -10.45
N ASP A 177 18.21 4.22 -11.68
CA ASP A 177 18.69 3.58 -12.91
C ASP A 177 19.60 4.54 -13.73
N ASP A 178 19.85 5.76 -13.23
CA ASP A 178 20.83 6.67 -13.85
C ASP A 178 22.25 6.27 -13.44
N VAL A 179 22.96 5.63 -14.37
CA VAL A 179 24.34 5.14 -14.16
C VAL A 179 25.36 6.24 -13.87
N ARG A 180 25.02 7.52 -14.10
CA ARG A 180 25.87 8.68 -13.80
C ARG A 180 25.82 9.08 -12.33
N ARG A 181 24.88 8.53 -11.56
CA ARG A 181 24.65 8.83 -10.15
C ARG A 181 25.24 7.74 -9.24
N ASP A 182 25.59 8.13 -8.03
CA ASP A 182 25.97 7.18 -6.98
C ASP A 182 24.72 6.53 -6.41
N GLN A 183 24.31 5.42 -7.00
CA GLN A 183 23.12 4.67 -6.59
C GLN A 183 23.24 4.14 -5.16
N ALA A 184 24.46 3.83 -4.70
CA ALA A 184 24.68 3.34 -3.33
C ALA A 184 24.43 4.46 -2.31
N ALA A 185 24.98 5.65 -2.55
CA ALA A 185 24.75 6.82 -1.71
C ALA A 185 23.25 7.21 -1.69
N MET A 186 22.56 7.16 -2.85
CA MET A 186 21.12 7.45 -2.95
C MET A 186 20.29 6.45 -2.14
N MET A 187 20.61 5.16 -2.25
CA MET A 187 19.93 4.13 -1.44
C MET A 187 20.20 4.32 0.05
N GLN A 188 21.42 4.68 0.44
CA GLN A 188 21.75 4.95 1.85
C GLN A 188 20.97 6.15 2.39
N ALA A 189 20.85 7.24 1.62
CA ALA A 189 20.04 8.39 1.96
C ALA A 189 18.55 7.99 2.11
N GLY A 190 18.05 7.14 1.20
CA GLY A 190 16.69 6.59 1.29
C GLY A 190 16.46 5.75 2.54
N LEU A 191 17.42 4.91 2.94
CA LEU A 191 17.35 4.14 4.18
C LEU A 191 17.28 5.07 5.41
N SER A 192 18.11 6.13 5.45
CA SER A 192 18.04 7.11 6.53
C SER A 192 16.70 7.85 6.57
N GLN A 193 16.11 8.17 5.41
CA GLN A 193 14.77 8.75 5.35
C GLN A 193 13.69 7.76 5.86
N ALA A 194 13.82 6.48 5.54
CA ALA A 194 12.93 5.44 6.05
C ALA A 194 12.99 5.34 7.59
N GLU A 195 14.19 5.43 8.17
CA GLU A 195 14.38 5.45 9.61
C GLU A 195 13.73 6.66 10.28
N LEU A 196 13.92 7.85 9.71
CA LEU A 196 13.30 9.08 10.23
C LEU A 196 11.79 8.99 10.18
N LEU A 197 11.24 8.58 9.03
CA LEU A 197 9.80 8.44 8.86
C LEU A 197 9.20 7.43 9.85
N ALA A 198 9.91 6.33 10.13
CA ALA A 198 9.44 5.31 11.07
C ALA A 198 9.37 5.83 12.51
N LYS A 199 10.26 6.77 12.90
CA LYS A 199 10.27 7.38 14.23
C LYS A 199 9.21 8.47 14.42
N GLU A 200 8.69 9.03 13.33
CA GLU A 200 7.67 10.08 13.35
C GLU A 200 6.24 9.54 13.50
N LEU A 201 6.07 8.24 13.42
CA LEU A 201 4.79 7.54 13.40
C LEU A 201 4.47 6.80 14.69
#